data_d834be9b49c8a8bb6f00538d81b64496
#
_entry.id   d834be9b49c8a8bb6f00538d81b64496
#
_cell.length_a   1.000
_cell.length_b   1.000
_cell.length_c   1.000
_cell.angle_alpha   90.00
_cell.angle_beta   90.00
_cell.angle_gamma   90.00
#
_symmetry.space_group_name_H-M   'P 1'
#
loop_
_entity.id
_entity.type
_entity.pdbx_description
1 polymer ?
#
loop_
_entity_poly.entity_id
_entity_poly.type
_entity_poly.pdbx_seq_one_letter_code
_entity_poly.pdbx_strand_id
1 'polypeptide(L)'
;MELEIYPVQDQAKGNFNNGEILENKPIGFPSDNGKLKPYSNIFYWAHAWTKSKKSTIGLHPHQGFEICSFILKGNINHYDTKQKKWINLKEGDVQIIRSGNGISHAEEIMENSEIFQIWFDPNLSKTLKEGPTYDDYKNENFLIKKNNNVDIKIIKEGNTNFKMSSEDITIKEYHLKYNPEKVSFNIKNKKIHSIFIIDGVLELNNQKLEKGTFFKVSKSN
;
A
#
# COMPACT_ATOMS: atom_id res chain seq x y z
N MET A 1 19.55 -8.64 13.32
CA MET A 1 18.78 -7.97 12.24
C MET A 1 18.58 -9.01 11.17
N GLU A 2 17.36 -9.26 10.82
CA GLU A 2 16.93 -10.21 9.79
C GLU A 2 16.45 -9.42 8.57
N LEU A 3 16.91 -9.82 7.39
CA LEU A 3 16.54 -9.21 6.10
C LEU A 3 16.02 -10.31 5.19
N GLU A 4 14.80 -10.16 4.72
CA GLU A 4 14.18 -11.06 3.76
C GLU A 4 13.81 -10.27 2.51
N ILE A 5 14.19 -10.76 1.32
CA ILE A 5 14.02 -10.07 0.05
C ILE A 5 13.13 -10.90 -0.86
N TYR A 6 12.14 -10.25 -1.46
CA TYR A 6 11.13 -10.84 -2.34
C TYR A 6 11.09 -10.06 -3.66
N PRO A 7 11.94 -10.40 -4.63
CA PRO A 7 11.91 -9.78 -5.94
C PRO A 7 10.62 -10.16 -6.69
N VAL A 8 10.33 -9.46 -7.78
CA VAL A 8 9.07 -9.59 -8.53
C VAL A 8 8.72 -11.04 -8.92
N GLN A 9 9.72 -11.88 -9.21
CA GLN A 9 9.49 -13.30 -9.55
C GLN A 9 9.03 -14.16 -8.36
N ASP A 10 9.24 -13.70 -7.14
CA ASP A 10 8.85 -14.39 -5.90
C ASP A 10 7.46 -13.95 -5.39
N GLN A 11 6.89 -12.94 -6.03
CA GLN A 11 5.57 -12.41 -5.69
C GLN A 11 4.48 -13.13 -6.46
N ALA A 12 3.31 -13.26 -5.86
CA ALA A 12 2.15 -13.78 -6.56
C ALA A 12 1.72 -12.84 -7.70
N LYS A 13 1.11 -13.38 -8.73
CA LYS A 13 0.58 -12.64 -9.87
C LYS A 13 -0.94 -12.70 -9.86
N GLY A 14 -1.55 -11.64 -10.34
CA GLY A 14 -2.98 -11.59 -10.56
C GLY A 14 -3.34 -10.72 -11.74
N ASN A 15 -4.60 -10.79 -12.13
CA ASN A 15 -5.16 -9.89 -13.13
C ASN A 15 -6.68 -9.83 -13.00
N PHE A 16 -7.24 -8.73 -13.49
CA PHE A 16 -8.67 -8.56 -13.66
C PHE A 16 -9.01 -8.27 -15.12
N ASN A 17 -10.25 -8.55 -15.52
CA ASN A 17 -10.79 -8.23 -16.81
C ASN A 17 -9.91 -8.72 -17.99
N ASN A 18 -9.52 -10.00 -17.94
CA ASN A 18 -8.68 -10.65 -18.96
C ASN A 18 -7.34 -9.95 -19.19
N GLY A 19 -6.73 -9.43 -18.13
CA GLY A 19 -5.40 -8.80 -18.18
C GLY A 19 -5.42 -7.30 -18.48
N GLU A 20 -6.57 -6.63 -18.41
CA GLU A 20 -6.65 -5.17 -18.49
C GLU A 20 -6.02 -4.50 -17.27
N ILE A 21 -6.22 -5.09 -16.09
CA ILE A 21 -5.51 -4.74 -14.86
C ILE A 21 -4.57 -5.91 -14.55
N LEU A 22 -3.32 -5.62 -14.36
CA LEU A 22 -2.29 -6.57 -13.92
C LEU A 22 -1.88 -6.27 -12.50
N GLU A 23 -1.49 -7.29 -11.75
CA GLU A 23 -0.99 -7.10 -10.39
C GLU A 23 0.16 -8.04 -10.03
N ASN A 24 1.10 -7.53 -9.25
CA ASN A 24 2.05 -8.30 -8.45
C ASN A 24 1.64 -8.16 -6.99
N LYS A 25 1.64 -9.27 -6.26
CA LYS A 25 1.28 -9.30 -4.85
C LYS A 25 2.49 -9.68 -4.00
N PRO A 26 3.24 -8.70 -3.45
CA PRO A 26 4.25 -8.98 -2.44
C PRO A 26 3.70 -9.82 -1.29
N ILE A 27 2.49 -9.50 -0.83
CA ILE A 27 1.76 -10.28 0.16
C ILE A 27 0.43 -10.68 -0.46
N GLY A 28 0.32 -11.93 -0.91
CA GLY A 28 -0.90 -12.50 -1.46
C GLY A 28 -1.70 -13.26 -0.41
N PHE A 29 -2.88 -13.74 -0.81
CA PHE A 29 -3.65 -14.67 0.02
C PHE A 29 -2.87 -15.99 0.22
N PRO A 30 -3.18 -16.75 1.29
CA PRO A 30 -2.54 -18.05 1.51
C PRO A 30 -2.64 -19.02 0.32
N SER A 31 -3.70 -18.91 -0.49
CA SER A 31 -3.91 -19.67 -1.73
C SER A 31 -3.08 -19.20 -2.92
N ASP A 32 -2.52 -17.99 -2.86
CA ASP A 32 -1.70 -17.44 -3.93
C ASP A 32 -0.29 -18.07 -3.91
N ASN A 33 0.36 -18.13 -5.07
CA ASN A 33 1.67 -18.76 -5.22
C ASN A 33 2.86 -17.88 -4.82
N GLY A 34 2.65 -16.75 -4.14
CA GLY A 34 3.71 -15.89 -3.64
C GLY A 34 4.46 -16.53 -2.47
N LYS A 35 5.76 -16.25 -2.36
CA LYS A 35 6.61 -16.79 -1.27
C LYS A 35 6.28 -16.19 0.08
N LEU A 36 6.02 -14.88 0.15
CA LEU A 36 5.67 -14.22 1.40
C LEU A 36 4.19 -14.39 1.71
N LYS A 37 3.91 -14.87 2.90
CA LYS A 37 2.56 -15.04 3.43
C LYS A 37 2.18 -13.87 4.33
N PRO A 38 0.89 -13.65 4.63
CA PRO A 38 0.44 -12.67 5.60
C PRO A 38 1.21 -12.73 6.93
N TYR A 39 1.50 -11.58 7.51
CA TYR A 39 2.17 -11.46 8.81
C TYR A 39 1.73 -10.19 9.54
N SER A 40 1.83 -10.20 10.87
CA SER A 40 1.36 -9.12 11.72
C SER A 40 -0.11 -8.80 11.39
N ASN A 41 -0.43 -7.54 11.16
CA ASN A 41 -1.75 -7.08 10.73
C ASN A 41 -1.80 -6.67 9.24
N ILE A 42 -0.79 -7.02 8.44
CA ILE A 42 -0.81 -6.87 6.97
C ILE A 42 -1.09 -8.24 6.37
N PHE A 43 -2.23 -8.40 5.70
CA PHE A 43 -2.57 -9.69 5.13
C PHE A 43 -2.75 -9.67 3.60
N TYR A 44 -2.65 -8.50 2.98
CA TYR A 44 -2.65 -8.33 1.53
C TYR A 44 -1.88 -7.07 1.15
N TRP A 45 -1.09 -7.15 0.10
CA TRP A 45 -0.45 -6.02 -0.54
C TRP A 45 -0.33 -6.31 -2.04
N ALA A 46 -1.07 -5.57 -2.85
CA ALA A 46 -1.00 -5.63 -4.31
C ALA A 46 -0.41 -4.33 -4.86
N HIS A 47 0.48 -4.48 -5.84
CA HIS A 47 0.85 -3.44 -6.79
C HIS A 47 0.09 -3.74 -8.07
N ALA A 48 -0.90 -2.92 -8.40
CA ALA A 48 -1.76 -3.10 -9.57
C ALA A 48 -1.59 -1.94 -10.56
N TRP A 49 -1.72 -2.23 -11.84
CA TRP A 49 -1.59 -1.22 -12.89
C TRP A 49 -2.41 -1.56 -14.14
N THR A 50 -2.77 -0.51 -14.89
CA THR A 50 -3.30 -0.57 -16.25
C THR A 50 -2.26 -0.15 -17.27
N LYS A 51 -2.46 -0.52 -18.51
CA LYS A 51 -1.65 -0.06 -19.65
C LYS A 51 -2.41 1.04 -20.42
N SER A 52 -2.72 0.79 -21.65
CA SER A 52 -3.23 1.77 -22.63
C SER A 52 -4.71 2.11 -22.50
N LYS A 53 -5.44 1.48 -21.59
CA LYS A 53 -6.87 1.76 -21.38
C LYS A 53 -7.26 1.63 -19.92
N LYS A 54 -8.28 2.36 -19.53
CA LYS A 54 -8.90 2.21 -18.21
C LYS A 54 -9.61 0.87 -18.08
N SER A 55 -9.71 0.37 -16.87
CA SER A 55 -10.47 -0.83 -16.56
C SER A 55 -11.11 -0.73 -15.16
N THR A 56 -12.26 -1.36 -15.00
CA THR A 56 -13.07 -1.25 -13.78
C THR A 56 -13.19 -2.59 -13.09
N ILE A 57 -12.79 -2.64 -11.83
CA ILE A 57 -13.14 -3.72 -10.92
C ILE A 57 -14.56 -3.41 -10.42
N GLY A 58 -15.52 -4.24 -10.80
CA GLY A 58 -16.94 -4.05 -10.48
C GLY A 58 -17.24 -4.08 -8.98
N LEU A 59 -18.45 -3.74 -8.62
CA LEU A 59 -18.89 -3.66 -7.23
C LEU A 59 -18.71 -5.02 -6.51
N HIS A 60 -17.95 -5.03 -5.43
CA HIS A 60 -17.65 -6.23 -4.64
C HIS A 60 -17.60 -5.90 -3.14
N PRO A 61 -17.93 -6.88 -2.25
CA PRO A 61 -18.10 -6.63 -0.83
C PRO A 61 -16.82 -6.83 -0.02
N HIS A 62 -16.70 -6.05 1.08
CA HIS A 62 -15.69 -6.21 2.12
C HIS A 62 -16.29 -6.03 3.50
N GLN A 63 -15.72 -6.70 4.50
CA GLN A 63 -16.18 -6.63 5.88
C GLN A 63 -15.02 -6.85 6.87
N GLY A 64 -14.98 -6.04 7.91
CA GLY A 64 -14.13 -6.18 9.09
C GLY A 64 -12.79 -5.48 9.00
N PHE A 65 -12.14 -5.44 7.85
CA PHE A 65 -10.77 -4.97 7.66
C PHE A 65 -10.67 -3.59 7.01
N GLU A 66 -9.46 -3.09 6.92
CA GLU A 66 -9.15 -1.79 6.33
C GLU A 66 -8.43 -1.96 4.98
N ILE A 67 -8.84 -1.18 4.00
CA ILE A 67 -8.28 -1.16 2.64
C ILE A 67 -7.68 0.22 2.41
N CYS A 68 -6.36 0.28 2.27
CA CYS A 68 -5.65 1.50 1.91
C CYS A 68 -5.23 1.43 0.44
N SER A 69 -5.66 2.41 -0.37
CA SER A 69 -5.18 2.56 -1.75
C SER A 69 -4.28 3.78 -1.85
N PHE A 70 -3.08 3.59 -2.40
CA PHE A 70 -2.07 4.61 -2.63
C PHE A 70 -1.93 4.79 -4.13
N ILE A 71 -2.17 5.98 -4.64
CA ILE A 71 -2.08 6.27 -6.06
C ILE A 71 -0.64 6.61 -6.39
N LEU A 72 0.08 5.66 -7.03
CA LEU A 72 1.51 5.78 -7.33
C LEU A 72 1.76 6.56 -8.62
N LYS A 73 0.81 6.46 -9.56
CA LYS A 73 0.88 7.13 -10.86
C LYS A 73 -0.51 7.26 -11.46
N GLY A 74 -0.75 8.39 -12.17
CA GLY A 74 -2.01 8.61 -12.86
C GLY A 74 -3.17 8.90 -11.92
N ASN A 75 -4.30 8.21 -12.11
CA ASN A 75 -5.47 8.43 -11.27
C ASN A 75 -6.44 7.23 -11.28
N ILE A 76 -7.31 7.18 -10.27
CA ILE A 76 -8.39 6.22 -10.16
C ILE A 76 -9.70 6.92 -9.80
N ASN A 77 -10.82 6.25 -10.07
CA ASN A 77 -12.11 6.61 -9.52
C ASN A 77 -12.56 5.52 -8.56
N HIS A 78 -12.92 5.91 -7.36
CA HIS A 78 -13.49 5.05 -6.33
C HIS A 78 -14.99 5.27 -6.22
N TYR A 79 -15.77 4.19 -6.08
CA TYR A 79 -17.20 4.22 -5.75
C TYR A 79 -17.45 3.26 -4.60
N ASP A 80 -18.28 3.65 -3.64
CA ASP A 80 -18.78 2.74 -2.62
C ASP A 80 -20.26 2.94 -2.27
N THR A 81 -20.84 1.93 -1.64
CA THR A 81 -22.27 1.92 -1.28
C THR A 81 -22.64 2.91 -0.18
N LYS A 82 -21.65 3.49 0.51
CA LYS A 82 -21.87 4.54 1.51
C LYS A 82 -21.82 5.93 0.89
N GLN A 83 -20.79 6.24 0.10
CA GLN A 83 -20.64 7.53 -0.57
C GLN A 83 -21.63 7.68 -1.74
N LYS A 84 -21.95 6.58 -2.42
CA LYS A 84 -22.88 6.53 -3.57
C LYS A 84 -22.54 7.49 -4.71
N LYS A 85 -21.25 7.77 -4.87
CA LYS A 85 -20.70 8.63 -5.91
C LYS A 85 -19.29 8.19 -6.28
N TRP A 86 -18.88 8.49 -7.49
CA TRP A 86 -17.51 8.33 -7.93
C TRP A 86 -16.64 9.45 -7.35
N ILE A 87 -15.51 9.08 -6.75
CA ILE A 87 -14.53 9.99 -6.15
C ILE A 87 -13.22 9.82 -6.90
N ASN A 88 -12.71 10.87 -7.51
CA ASN A 88 -11.44 10.86 -8.21
C ASN A 88 -10.27 11.06 -7.25
N LEU A 89 -9.26 10.20 -7.38
CA LEU A 89 -8.00 10.26 -6.65
C LEU A 89 -6.85 10.34 -7.68
N LYS A 90 -5.87 11.20 -7.40
CA LYS A 90 -4.73 11.48 -8.26
C LYS A 90 -3.43 10.98 -7.65
N GLU A 91 -2.39 10.96 -8.46
CA GLU A 91 -1.03 10.60 -8.02
C GLU A 91 -0.65 11.29 -6.71
N GLY A 92 -0.19 10.47 -5.77
CA GLY A 92 0.16 10.89 -4.42
C GLY A 92 -1.00 10.94 -3.42
N ASP A 93 -2.26 10.91 -3.86
CA ASP A 93 -3.41 10.80 -2.96
C ASP A 93 -3.43 9.40 -2.30
N VAL A 94 -4.07 9.34 -1.14
CA VAL A 94 -4.28 8.08 -0.41
C VAL A 94 -5.72 8.02 0.06
N GLN A 95 -6.38 6.87 -0.12
CA GLN A 95 -7.69 6.60 0.48
C GLN A 95 -7.59 5.49 1.51
N ILE A 96 -8.54 5.47 2.44
CA ILE A 96 -8.77 4.36 3.35
C ILE A 96 -10.27 4.06 3.47
N ILE A 97 -10.61 2.80 3.26
CA ILE A 97 -11.92 2.23 3.56
C ILE A 97 -11.77 1.43 4.84
N ARG A 98 -12.54 1.76 5.86
CA ARG A 98 -12.72 0.94 7.05
C ARG A 98 -14.04 0.20 6.86
N SER A 99 -13.97 -1.07 6.45
CA SER A 99 -15.14 -1.80 5.95
C SER A 99 -16.19 -2.12 7.02
N GLY A 100 -15.81 -2.09 8.29
CA GLY A 100 -16.76 -2.23 9.40
C GLY A 100 -17.64 -3.48 9.27
N ASN A 101 -18.93 -3.32 9.51
CA ASN A 101 -19.91 -4.39 9.38
C ASN A 101 -20.35 -4.69 7.92
N GLY A 102 -19.70 -4.06 6.94
CA GLY A 102 -19.88 -4.34 5.52
C GLY A 102 -20.02 -3.11 4.63
N ILE A 103 -19.31 -3.13 3.51
CA ILE A 103 -19.37 -2.14 2.44
C ILE A 103 -19.10 -2.85 1.12
N SER A 104 -19.68 -2.37 0.03
CA SER A 104 -19.26 -2.77 -1.32
C SER A 104 -18.66 -1.57 -2.02
N HIS A 105 -17.56 -1.80 -2.76
CA HIS A 105 -16.93 -0.76 -3.55
C HIS A 105 -16.60 -1.24 -4.97
N ALA A 106 -16.35 -0.28 -5.85
CA ALA A 106 -15.84 -0.47 -7.20
C ALA A 106 -14.69 0.50 -7.44
N GLU A 107 -13.73 0.10 -8.25
CA GLU A 107 -12.55 0.90 -8.58
C GLU A 107 -12.35 0.93 -10.09
N GLU A 108 -12.29 2.13 -10.66
CA GLU A 108 -11.93 2.35 -12.05
C GLU A 108 -10.48 2.85 -12.08
N ILE A 109 -9.55 2.02 -12.54
CA ILE A 109 -8.14 2.38 -12.70
C ILE A 109 -8.00 2.97 -14.11
N MET A 110 -7.60 4.23 -14.18
CA MET A 110 -7.47 4.95 -15.45
C MET A 110 -6.29 4.42 -16.27
N GLU A 111 -6.20 4.77 -17.53
CA GLU A 111 -5.10 4.36 -18.38
C GLU A 111 -3.73 4.79 -17.82
N ASN A 112 -2.71 3.94 -17.97
CA ASN A 112 -1.33 4.18 -17.51
C ASN A 112 -1.23 4.55 -16.02
N SER A 113 -2.14 4.03 -15.20
CA SER A 113 -2.18 4.27 -13.76
C SER A 113 -1.65 3.10 -12.96
N GLU A 114 -1.02 3.40 -11.82
CA GLU A 114 -0.44 2.43 -10.89
C GLU A 114 -0.90 2.72 -9.47
N ILE A 115 -1.28 1.69 -8.73
CA ILE A 115 -1.72 1.80 -7.33
C ILE A 115 -1.09 0.71 -6.46
N PHE A 116 -0.93 1.01 -5.17
CA PHE A 116 -0.96 -0.03 -4.15
C PHE A 116 -2.35 -0.16 -3.58
N GLN A 117 -2.72 -1.40 -3.28
CA GLN A 117 -3.81 -1.70 -2.37
C GLN A 117 -3.25 -2.56 -1.24
N ILE A 118 -3.30 -2.04 -0.01
CA ILE A 118 -2.76 -2.70 1.18
C ILE A 118 -3.91 -2.89 2.17
N TRP A 119 -4.10 -4.14 2.63
CA TRP A 119 -5.17 -4.48 3.56
C TRP A 119 -4.59 -4.79 4.93
N PHE A 120 -5.23 -4.18 5.93
CA PHE A 120 -4.84 -4.32 7.33
C PHE A 120 -5.96 -4.97 8.12
N ASP A 121 -5.56 -5.80 9.09
CA ASP A 121 -6.46 -6.51 9.99
C ASP A 121 -6.52 -5.82 11.35
N PRO A 122 -7.55 -5.00 11.59
CA PRO A 122 -7.78 -4.34 12.88
C PRO A 122 -8.39 -5.33 13.87
N ASN A 123 -8.72 -4.86 15.07
CA ASN A 123 -9.45 -5.67 16.04
C ASN A 123 -10.89 -5.94 15.58
N LEU A 124 -11.12 -7.10 14.96
CA LEU A 124 -12.40 -7.50 14.37
C LEU A 124 -13.56 -7.52 15.38
N SER A 125 -13.29 -7.79 16.66
CA SER A 125 -14.33 -7.80 17.68
C SER A 125 -14.94 -6.40 17.93
N LYS A 126 -14.23 -5.35 17.54
CA LYS A 126 -14.67 -3.95 17.56
C LYS A 126 -15.22 -3.55 16.19
N THR A 127 -14.43 -3.70 15.14
CA THR A 127 -14.76 -3.15 13.83
C THR A 127 -16.00 -3.78 13.19
N LEU A 128 -16.27 -5.05 13.42
CA LEU A 128 -17.51 -5.69 12.95
C LEU A 128 -18.79 -5.14 13.56
N LYS A 129 -18.70 -4.38 14.66
CA LYS A 129 -19.84 -3.70 15.31
C LYS A 129 -20.02 -2.26 14.82
N GLU A 130 -19.06 -1.75 14.07
CA GLU A 130 -19.06 -0.37 13.57
C GLU A 130 -19.58 -0.32 12.12
N GLY A 131 -20.24 0.78 11.78
CA GLY A 131 -20.60 1.03 10.39
C GLY A 131 -19.37 1.34 9.54
N PRO A 132 -19.39 1.07 8.22
CA PRO A 132 -18.28 1.37 7.34
C PRO A 132 -18.02 2.87 7.26
N THR A 133 -16.73 3.25 7.11
CA THR A 133 -16.31 4.64 6.92
C THR A 133 -15.27 4.75 5.81
N TYR A 134 -15.17 5.96 5.24
CA TYR A 134 -14.27 6.29 4.14
C TYR A 134 -13.62 7.64 4.40
N ASP A 135 -12.33 7.74 4.16
CA ASP A 135 -11.62 9.02 4.05
C ASP A 135 -10.67 8.99 2.85
N ASP A 136 -10.47 10.13 2.20
CA ASP A 136 -9.38 10.35 1.25
C ASP A 136 -8.51 11.54 1.72
N TYR A 137 -7.23 11.45 1.37
CA TYR A 137 -6.22 12.42 1.78
C TYR A 137 -5.46 12.87 0.53
N LYS A 138 -5.50 14.16 0.26
CA LYS A 138 -4.84 14.75 -0.90
C LYS A 138 -3.33 14.86 -0.67
N ASN A 139 -2.56 14.65 -1.74
CA ASN A 139 -1.10 14.63 -1.70
C ASN A 139 -0.51 15.87 -1.01
N GLU A 140 -1.04 17.06 -1.32
CA GLU A 140 -0.59 18.33 -0.76
C GLU A 140 -0.82 18.49 0.74
N ASN A 141 -1.66 17.65 1.36
CA ASN A 141 -1.96 17.71 2.79
C ASN A 141 -1.00 16.86 3.63
N PHE A 142 -0.12 16.07 3.02
CA PHE A 142 0.84 15.28 3.76
C PHE A 142 2.06 16.09 4.16
N LEU A 143 2.55 15.87 5.38
CA LEU A 143 3.79 16.46 5.85
C LEU A 143 4.97 15.85 5.10
N ILE A 144 5.79 16.72 4.48
CA ILE A 144 7.05 16.32 3.84
C ILE A 144 8.21 16.87 4.68
N LYS A 145 9.02 15.97 5.26
CA LYS A 145 10.29 16.32 5.88
C LYS A 145 11.39 16.25 4.82
N LYS A 146 12.02 17.38 4.55
CA LYS A 146 13.08 17.49 3.53
C LYS A 146 14.46 17.52 4.20
N ASN A 147 15.40 16.79 3.63
CA ASN A 147 16.82 16.91 3.96
C ASN A 147 17.69 16.78 2.69
N ASN A 148 19.03 16.82 2.85
CA ASN A 148 19.95 16.84 1.70
C ASN A 148 19.88 15.55 0.87
N ASN A 149 19.61 14.39 1.47
CA ASN A 149 19.71 13.08 0.82
C ASN A 149 18.35 12.41 0.57
N VAL A 150 17.32 12.77 1.34
CA VAL A 150 16.00 12.11 1.24
C VAL A 150 14.87 13.05 1.66
N ASP A 151 13.81 13.09 0.88
CA ASP A 151 12.54 13.70 1.28
C ASP A 151 11.61 12.60 1.78
N ILE A 152 10.97 12.83 2.94
CA ILE A 152 10.12 11.83 3.59
C ILE A 152 8.70 12.37 3.67
N LYS A 153 7.79 11.77 2.91
CA LYS A 153 6.35 12.01 3.03
C LYS A 153 5.79 11.16 4.16
N ILE A 154 5.19 11.79 5.14
CA ILE A 154 4.61 11.13 6.31
C ILE A 154 3.11 10.96 6.07
N ILE A 155 2.66 9.73 5.85
CA ILE A 155 1.26 9.40 5.65
C ILE A 155 0.62 9.08 6.99
N LYS A 156 1.20 8.14 7.74
CA LYS A 156 0.74 7.76 9.08
C LYS A 156 1.92 7.66 10.04
N GLU A 157 1.95 8.50 11.05
CA GLU A 157 2.90 8.44 12.17
C GLU A 157 2.30 9.16 13.38
N GLY A 158 2.24 8.50 14.53
CA GLY A 158 1.68 9.10 15.74
C GLY A 158 0.29 9.72 15.52
N ASN A 159 0.14 10.99 15.84
CA ASN A 159 -1.13 11.74 15.78
C ASN A 159 -1.38 12.43 14.42
N THR A 160 -0.91 11.87 13.29
CA THR A 160 -1.29 12.40 11.98
C THR A 160 -2.81 12.30 11.76
N ASN A 161 -3.34 13.14 10.86
CA ASN A 161 -4.77 13.13 10.52
C ASN A 161 -5.24 11.85 9.82
N PHE A 162 -4.31 10.98 9.40
CA PHE A 162 -4.66 9.70 8.78
C PHE A 162 -5.29 8.74 9.80
N LYS A 163 -6.61 8.56 9.68
CA LYS A 163 -7.40 7.76 10.61
C LYS A 163 -7.39 6.28 10.22
N MET A 164 -6.99 5.44 11.15
CA MET A 164 -6.87 4.00 10.96
C MET A 164 -7.23 3.29 12.27
N SER A 165 -7.95 2.18 12.18
CA SER A 165 -8.32 1.32 13.32
C SER A 165 -7.24 0.31 13.66
N SER A 166 -6.42 -0.07 12.68
CA SER A 166 -5.25 -0.93 12.89
C SER A 166 -4.20 -0.20 13.71
N GLU A 167 -3.75 -0.83 14.77
CA GLU A 167 -2.84 -0.24 15.75
C GLU A 167 -1.37 -0.42 15.33
N ASP A 168 -0.49 0.45 15.85
CA ASP A 168 0.97 0.36 15.70
C ASP A 168 1.50 0.46 14.25
N ILE A 169 0.71 1.00 13.33
CA ILE A 169 1.09 1.21 11.93
C ILE A 169 1.77 2.58 11.76
N THR A 170 2.87 2.55 11.00
CA THR A 170 3.54 3.74 10.47
C THR A 170 3.69 3.58 8.96
N ILE A 171 3.29 4.59 8.18
CA ILE A 171 3.37 4.58 6.72
C ILE A 171 4.11 5.82 6.25
N LYS A 172 5.17 5.62 5.50
CA LYS A 172 6.02 6.68 4.95
C LYS A 172 6.43 6.36 3.53
N GLU A 173 6.58 7.38 2.74
CA GLU A 173 7.20 7.30 1.42
C GLU A 173 8.53 8.06 1.46
N TYR A 174 9.58 7.48 0.89
CA TYR A 174 10.94 8.02 0.88
C TYR A 174 11.36 8.30 -0.56
N HIS A 175 11.70 9.55 -0.84
CA HIS A 175 12.25 9.98 -2.11
C HIS A 175 13.75 10.23 -1.94
N LEU A 176 14.54 9.22 -2.30
CA LEU A 176 16.01 9.33 -2.28
C LEU A 176 16.43 10.25 -3.43
N LYS A 177 17.28 11.24 -3.13
CA LYS A 177 17.80 12.15 -4.15
C LYS A 177 18.83 11.43 -5.02
N TYR A 178 19.02 11.94 -6.25
CA TYR A 178 19.97 11.35 -7.17
C TYR A 178 21.38 11.28 -6.55
N ASN A 179 21.99 10.09 -6.59
CA ASN A 179 23.31 9.79 -6.05
C ASN A 179 23.50 10.27 -4.59
N PRO A 180 22.62 9.89 -3.65
CA PRO A 180 22.77 10.30 -2.27
C PRO A 180 24.00 9.65 -1.67
N GLU A 181 24.67 10.37 -0.76
CA GLU A 181 25.52 9.70 0.22
C GLU A 181 24.72 8.62 0.98
N LYS A 182 25.41 7.69 1.66
CA LYS A 182 24.73 6.63 2.42
C LYS A 182 23.60 7.19 3.27
N VAL A 183 22.38 6.71 3.04
CA VAL A 183 21.22 7.02 3.86
C VAL A 183 21.04 5.88 4.86
N SER A 184 21.01 6.22 6.14
CA SER A 184 20.82 5.24 7.21
C SER A 184 19.41 5.30 7.75
N PHE A 185 18.80 4.15 7.93
CA PHE A 185 17.48 4.00 8.53
C PHE A 185 17.61 3.32 9.89
N ASN A 186 16.98 3.92 10.90
CA ASN A 186 16.94 3.32 12.23
C ASN A 186 15.87 2.23 12.29
N ILE A 187 16.28 0.99 12.45
CA ILE A 187 15.39 -0.15 12.62
C ILE A 187 15.01 -0.26 14.12
N LYS A 188 13.75 -0.01 14.43
CA LYS A 188 13.23 -0.09 15.79
C LYS A 188 13.13 -1.56 16.23
N ASN A 189 13.51 -1.84 17.48
CA ASN A 189 13.32 -3.16 18.08
C ASN A 189 11.82 -3.54 18.10
N LYS A 190 11.52 -4.81 17.93
CA LYS A 190 10.14 -5.36 17.94
C LYS A 190 9.21 -4.78 16.87
N LYS A 191 9.74 -4.12 15.85
CA LYS A 191 8.97 -3.67 14.69
C LYS A 191 9.45 -4.40 13.45
N ILE A 192 8.50 -4.69 12.56
CA ILE A 192 8.77 -5.20 11.22
C ILE A 192 8.66 -4.02 10.26
N HIS A 193 9.68 -3.80 9.47
CA HIS A 193 9.69 -2.80 8.43
C HIS A 193 9.44 -3.50 7.09
N SER A 194 8.34 -3.15 6.45
CA SER A 194 7.91 -3.66 5.15
C SER A 194 8.20 -2.58 4.11
N ILE A 195 9.09 -2.86 3.17
CA ILE A 195 9.57 -1.87 2.22
C ILE A 195 9.36 -2.36 0.79
N PHE A 196 8.86 -1.48 -0.06
CA PHE A 196 8.71 -1.73 -1.49
C PHE A 196 9.44 -0.66 -2.29
N ILE A 197 10.19 -1.05 -3.30
CA ILE A 197 10.87 -0.12 -4.22
C ILE A 197 9.90 0.26 -5.33
N ILE A 198 9.35 1.47 -5.21
CA ILE A 198 8.36 1.99 -6.17
C ILE A 198 9.03 2.34 -7.49
N ASP A 199 10.22 2.94 -7.44
CA ASP A 199 10.99 3.30 -8.62
C ASP A 199 12.49 3.33 -8.34
N GLY A 200 13.32 3.20 -9.39
CA GLY A 200 14.77 3.23 -9.29
C GLY A 200 15.40 1.93 -8.80
N VAL A 201 16.62 2.06 -8.30
CA VAL A 201 17.45 0.97 -7.78
C VAL A 201 17.99 1.36 -6.42
N LEU A 202 17.84 0.47 -5.46
CA LEU A 202 18.42 0.61 -4.11
C LEU A 202 19.59 -0.37 -3.96
N GLU A 203 20.72 0.11 -3.45
CA GLU A 203 21.80 -0.76 -3.01
C GLU A 203 21.70 -0.96 -1.50
N LEU A 204 21.54 -2.22 -1.06
CA LEU A 204 21.45 -2.61 0.33
C LEU A 204 22.45 -3.74 0.60
N ASN A 205 23.42 -3.51 1.49
CA ASN A 205 24.45 -4.50 1.82
C ASN A 205 25.18 -5.08 0.57
N ASN A 206 25.56 -4.21 -0.38
CA ASN A 206 26.18 -4.56 -1.67
C ASN A 206 25.28 -5.41 -2.60
N GLN A 207 24.00 -5.52 -2.30
CA GLN A 207 23.01 -6.15 -3.16
C GLN A 207 22.16 -5.07 -3.83
N LYS A 208 22.03 -5.12 -5.16
CA LYS A 208 21.14 -4.24 -5.92
C LYS A 208 19.72 -4.79 -5.88
N LEU A 209 18.80 -3.95 -5.45
CA LEU A 209 17.37 -4.22 -5.40
C LEU A 209 16.69 -3.27 -6.39
N GLU A 210 15.97 -3.83 -7.34
CA GLU A 210 15.35 -3.10 -8.43
C GLU A 210 13.89 -2.74 -8.12
N LYS A 211 13.31 -1.83 -8.92
CA LYS A 211 11.89 -1.50 -8.93
C LYS A 211 11.02 -2.77 -8.81
N GLY A 212 10.00 -2.71 -7.97
CA GLY A 212 9.08 -3.82 -7.71
C GLY A 212 9.56 -4.80 -6.64
N THR A 213 10.81 -4.71 -6.19
CA THR A 213 11.29 -5.55 -5.08
C THR A 213 10.62 -5.15 -3.78
N PHE A 214 10.09 -6.14 -3.08
CA PHE A 214 9.65 -6.02 -1.69
C PHE A 214 10.69 -6.64 -0.76
N PHE A 215 10.94 -6.02 0.38
CA PHE A 215 11.78 -6.63 1.40
C PHE A 215 11.29 -6.29 2.81
N LYS A 216 11.60 -7.19 3.72
CA LYS A 216 11.22 -7.08 5.12
C LYS A 216 12.47 -7.04 5.99
N VAL A 217 12.49 -6.10 6.93
CA VAL A 217 13.57 -5.97 7.91
C VAL A 217 12.99 -6.04 9.31
N SER A 218 13.55 -6.89 10.13
CA SER A 218 13.20 -6.98 11.55
C SER A 218 14.45 -7.04 12.43
N LYS A 219 14.28 -6.67 13.68
CA LYS A 219 15.31 -6.80 14.71
C LYS A 219 14.69 -7.51 15.90
N SER A 220 15.07 -8.78 16.08
CA SER A 220 14.88 -9.49 17.35
C SER A 220 15.76 -8.84 18.43
N ASN A 221 15.32 -8.92 19.65
CA ASN A 221 16.08 -8.43 20.82
C ASN A 221 17.43 -9.10 20.90
#